data_a2f10630730255813cc61e1d8dd73c0d
#
_entry.id   a2f10630730255813cc61e1d8dd73c0d
#
_cell.length_a   1.000
_cell.length_b   1.000
_cell.length_c   1.000
_cell.angle_alpha   90.00
_cell.angle_beta   90.00
_cell.angle_gamma   90.00
#
_symmetry.space_group_name_H-M   'P 1'
#
loop_
_entity.id
_entity.type
_entity.pdbx_description
1 polymer ?
#
loop_
_entity_poly.entity_id
_entity_poly.type
_entity_poly.pdbx_seq_one_letter_code
_entity_poly.pdbx_strand_id
1 'polypeptide(L)'
;MFKDIILGYYRSPSMGKKIQDYKRKLKNDLKWWIFNIFAIVFVFFTIFLTNILPSKTISNNIVKKTSLNPNLTYTVKSTAKRPLQPKDIISYTLTVTNNSKIVQDSNFEVNISDILEYADLLDGGDYNIKDSIIYWNNSSIEPGESKSKFFAIKIKDRIPTFKKQGESFDCFIKLNFGEISKTPIKCPFIKNIDYLLNSVPVLEQYIILLFLTVLFFISMIMALRTNLLYKEIRYFSQYSGEIK
;
A
#
# COMPACT_ATOMS: atom_id res chain seq x y z
N MET A 1 -72.10 -8.09 12.85
CA MET A 1 -71.51 -8.71 14.06
C MET A 1 -69.97 -8.90 13.94
N PHE A 2 -69.41 -9.66 12.99
CA PHE A 2 -67.95 -9.81 12.87
C PHE A 2 -67.19 -8.50 12.53
N LYS A 3 -67.78 -7.67 11.67
CA LYS A 3 -67.18 -6.40 11.23
C LYS A 3 -67.10 -5.39 12.37
N ASP A 4 -68.05 -5.42 13.27
CA ASP A 4 -68.10 -4.50 14.44
C ASP A 4 -67.13 -4.91 15.55
N ILE A 5 -66.87 -6.19 15.72
CA ILE A 5 -65.84 -6.73 16.62
C ILE A 5 -64.43 -6.35 16.13
N ILE A 6 -64.18 -6.48 14.83
CA ILE A 6 -62.93 -6.10 14.22
C ILE A 6 -62.71 -4.59 14.31
N LEU A 7 -63.72 -3.77 14.00
CA LEU A 7 -63.66 -2.30 14.15
C LEU A 7 -63.47 -1.89 15.59
N GLY A 8 -64.13 -2.56 16.58
CA GLY A 8 -63.91 -2.31 17.99
C GLY A 8 -62.46 -2.59 18.45
N TYR A 9 -61.85 -3.65 17.94
CA TYR A 9 -60.46 -3.96 18.23
C TYR A 9 -59.51 -2.89 17.70
N TYR A 10 -59.70 -2.39 16.50
CA TYR A 10 -58.83 -1.35 15.89
C TYR A 10 -59.06 0.04 16.49
N ARG A 11 -60.16 0.31 17.17
CA ARG A 11 -60.44 1.54 17.93
C ARG A 11 -60.02 1.46 19.40
N SER A 12 -59.40 0.36 19.83
CA SER A 12 -58.99 0.19 21.22
C SER A 12 -57.81 1.13 21.56
N PRO A 13 -57.70 1.59 22.82
CA PRO A 13 -56.57 2.40 23.28
C PRO A 13 -55.24 1.71 23.12
N SER A 14 -55.20 0.39 23.12
CA SER A 14 -54.03 -0.43 22.87
C SER A 14 -53.52 -0.28 21.43
N MET A 15 -54.38 -0.08 20.43
CA MET A 15 -54.03 0.13 19.06
C MET A 15 -53.47 1.51 18.83
N GLY A 16 -53.97 2.56 19.44
CA GLY A 16 -53.39 3.89 19.41
C GLY A 16 -51.92 3.91 19.90
N LYS A 17 -51.63 3.18 21.00
CA LYS A 17 -50.24 3.01 21.47
C LYS A 17 -49.36 2.31 20.46
N LYS A 18 -49.85 1.27 19.80
CA LYS A 18 -49.07 0.58 18.73
C LYS A 18 -48.76 1.50 17.55
N ILE A 19 -49.73 2.29 17.08
CA ILE A 19 -49.52 3.26 15.98
C ILE A 19 -48.48 4.30 16.39
N GLN A 20 -48.52 4.81 17.64
CA GLN A 20 -47.48 5.75 18.13
C GLN A 20 -46.11 5.11 18.18
N ASP A 21 -46.00 3.85 18.59
CA ASP A 21 -44.75 3.10 18.62
C ASP A 21 -44.19 2.92 17.22
N TYR A 22 -45.02 2.57 16.20
CA TYR A 22 -44.59 2.47 14.82
C TYR A 22 -44.14 3.83 14.26
N LYS A 23 -44.87 4.92 14.55
CA LYS A 23 -44.45 6.28 14.13
C LYS A 23 -43.12 6.66 14.78
N ARG A 24 -42.85 6.30 16.02
CA ARG A 24 -41.57 6.54 16.69
C ARG A 24 -40.43 5.72 16.04
N LYS A 25 -40.68 4.43 15.75
CA LYS A 25 -39.71 3.57 15.03
C LYS A 25 -39.40 4.13 13.64
N LEU A 26 -40.42 4.54 12.88
CA LEU A 26 -40.25 5.15 11.57
C LEU A 26 -39.38 6.42 11.65
N LYS A 27 -39.61 7.28 12.63
CA LYS A 27 -38.81 8.50 12.83
C LYS A 27 -37.35 8.20 13.15
N ASN A 28 -37.08 7.14 13.91
CA ASN A 28 -35.72 6.70 14.19
C ASN A 28 -35.04 6.09 12.96
N ASP A 29 -35.77 5.24 12.25
CA ASP A 29 -35.24 4.62 11.01
C ASP A 29 -34.94 5.69 9.95
N LEU A 30 -35.77 6.75 9.84
CA LEU A 30 -35.53 7.87 8.96
C LEU A 30 -34.25 8.65 9.32
N LYS A 31 -33.98 8.85 10.62
CA LYS A 31 -32.73 9.50 11.06
C LYS A 31 -31.51 8.66 10.69
N TRP A 32 -31.57 7.34 10.88
CA TRP A 32 -30.50 6.43 10.48
C TRP A 32 -30.30 6.39 8.97
N TRP A 33 -31.38 6.52 8.22
CA TRP A 33 -31.33 6.57 6.76
C TRP A 33 -30.64 7.83 6.23
N ILE A 34 -30.95 8.99 6.83
CA ILE A 34 -30.29 10.27 6.55
C ILE A 34 -28.79 10.16 6.88
N PHE A 35 -28.44 9.58 8.04
CA PHE A 35 -27.05 9.37 8.43
C PHE A 35 -26.29 8.50 7.42
N ASN A 36 -26.89 7.42 6.92
CA ASN A 36 -26.27 6.57 5.90
C ASN A 36 -26.04 7.30 4.58
N ILE A 37 -27.01 8.11 4.14
CA ILE A 37 -26.83 8.95 2.93
C ILE A 37 -25.65 9.90 3.12
N PHE A 38 -25.56 10.55 4.27
CA PHE A 38 -24.44 11.43 4.59
C PHE A 38 -23.09 10.70 4.57
N ALA A 39 -23.02 9.50 5.13
CA ALA A 39 -21.83 8.66 5.11
C ALA A 39 -21.41 8.30 3.68
N ILE A 40 -22.34 7.93 2.83
CA ILE A 40 -22.09 7.62 1.41
C ILE A 40 -21.55 8.86 0.68
N VAL A 41 -22.20 10.02 0.84
CA VAL A 41 -21.78 11.28 0.22
C VAL A 41 -20.38 11.68 0.71
N PHE A 42 -20.09 11.50 2.00
CA PHE A 42 -18.78 11.79 2.57
C PHE A 42 -17.68 10.91 1.97
N VAL A 43 -17.94 9.61 1.77
CA VAL A 43 -16.99 8.69 1.13
C VAL A 43 -16.74 9.12 -0.32
N PHE A 44 -17.79 9.44 -1.08
CA PHE A 44 -17.62 9.96 -2.45
C PHE A 44 -16.83 11.26 -2.49
N PHE A 45 -17.06 12.14 -1.54
CA PHE A 45 -16.34 13.42 -1.42
C PHE A 45 -14.85 13.21 -1.12
N THR A 46 -14.52 12.26 -0.23
CA THR A 46 -13.10 11.92 0.05
C THR A 46 -12.40 11.33 -1.16
N ILE A 47 -13.06 10.41 -1.89
CA ILE A 47 -12.52 9.84 -3.15
C ILE A 47 -12.32 10.94 -4.19
N PHE A 48 -13.26 11.88 -4.31
CA PHE A 48 -13.17 13.00 -5.24
C PHE A 48 -11.98 13.92 -4.87
N LEU A 49 -11.81 14.24 -3.60
CA LEU A 49 -10.67 15.04 -3.12
C LEU A 49 -9.33 14.36 -3.38
N THR A 50 -9.22 13.04 -3.16
CA THR A 50 -7.97 12.30 -3.42
C THR A 50 -7.62 12.24 -4.91
N ASN A 51 -8.60 12.28 -5.80
CA ASN A 51 -8.37 12.32 -7.25
C ASN A 51 -8.04 13.73 -7.78
N ILE A 52 -8.47 14.79 -7.07
CA ILE A 52 -8.18 16.18 -7.46
C ILE A 52 -6.87 16.68 -6.88
N LEU A 53 -6.54 16.29 -5.65
CA LEU A 53 -5.22 16.58 -5.09
C LEU A 53 -4.20 15.81 -5.92
N PRO A 54 -3.29 16.51 -6.64
CA PRO A 54 -2.24 15.84 -7.38
C PRO A 54 -1.53 14.96 -6.34
N SER A 55 -1.60 13.64 -6.53
CA SER A 55 -0.71 12.74 -5.83
C SER A 55 0.66 13.37 -6.01
N LYS A 56 1.30 13.79 -4.92
CA LYS A 56 2.72 14.10 -4.96
C LYS A 56 3.34 12.84 -5.53
N THR A 57 3.52 12.86 -6.84
CA THR A 57 4.41 11.92 -7.51
C THR A 57 5.65 11.99 -6.66
N ILE A 58 5.87 10.94 -5.90
CA ILE A 58 7.16 10.71 -5.28
C ILE A 58 8.08 10.83 -6.47
N SER A 59 8.79 11.95 -6.53
CA SER A 59 9.82 12.17 -7.52
C SER A 59 10.63 10.91 -7.45
N ASN A 60 10.42 10.02 -8.41
CA ASN A 60 11.38 8.98 -8.68
C ASN A 60 12.64 9.78 -8.90
N ASN A 61 13.50 9.83 -7.87
CA ASN A 61 14.83 10.32 -8.02
C ASN A 61 15.32 9.60 -9.26
N ILE A 62 15.39 10.34 -10.34
CA ILE A 62 15.95 9.88 -11.60
C ILE A 62 17.31 9.40 -11.16
N VAL A 63 17.41 8.09 -10.95
CA VAL A 63 18.70 7.41 -10.85
C VAL A 63 19.36 7.87 -12.12
N LYS A 64 20.31 8.78 -11.98
CA LYS A 64 21.09 9.33 -13.09
C LYS A 64 21.60 8.09 -13.79
N LYS A 65 21.00 7.77 -14.93
CA LYS A 65 21.33 6.59 -15.70
C LYS A 65 22.78 6.81 -16.12
N THR A 66 23.71 6.26 -15.34
CA THR A 66 25.11 6.27 -15.66
C THR A 66 25.15 5.71 -17.07
N SER A 67 25.58 6.47 -18.04
CA SER A 67 25.64 6.04 -19.44
C SER A 67 26.72 4.97 -19.49
N LEU A 68 26.30 3.72 -19.28
CA LEU A 68 27.19 2.57 -19.37
C LEU A 68 27.76 2.50 -20.79
N ASN A 69 29.07 2.36 -20.89
CA ASN A 69 29.73 2.20 -22.16
C ASN A 69 29.24 0.88 -22.83
N PRO A 70 28.63 0.91 -24.00
CA PRO A 70 28.11 -0.28 -24.67
C PRO A 70 29.17 -1.33 -25.00
N ASN A 71 30.41 -0.95 -24.99
CA ASN A 71 31.55 -1.84 -25.25
C ASN A 71 32.03 -2.60 -24.00
N LEU A 72 31.49 -2.26 -22.84
CA LEU A 72 31.84 -2.86 -21.56
C LEU A 72 30.65 -3.67 -21.02
N THR A 73 30.91 -4.85 -20.49
CA THR A 73 29.94 -5.65 -19.75
C THR A 73 30.17 -5.48 -18.26
N TYR A 74 29.10 -5.15 -17.55
CA TYR A 74 29.11 -4.92 -16.12
C TYR A 74 28.36 -6.06 -15.44
N THR A 75 28.98 -6.71 -14.45
CA THR A 75 28.35 -7.77 -13.67
C THR A 75 28.56 -7.57 -12.18
N VAL A 76 27.60 -8.00 -11.38
CA VAL A 76 27.68 -7.97 -9.94
C VAL A 76 27.39 -9.34 -9.33
N LYS A 77 28.25 -9.79 -8.43
CA LYS A 77 28.09 -11.04 -7.69
C LYS A 77 28.07 -10.78 -6.19
N SER A 78 27.17 -11.46 -5.48
CA SER A 78 27.10 -11.43 -4.03
C SER A 78 27.51 -12.78 -3.46
N THR A 79 28.15 -12.79 -2.28
CA THR A 79 28.42 -14.03 -1.52
C THR A 79 27.23 -14.56 -0.77
N ALA A 80 26.08 -13.89 -0.81
CA ALA A 80 24.87 -14.32 -0.13
C ALA A 80 24.33 -15.64 -0.74
N LYS A 81 24.18 -16.67 0.10
CA LYS A 81 23.63 -17.99 -0.28
C LYS A 81 22.22 -18.24 0.24
N ARG A 82 21.71 -17.39 1.13
CA ARG A 82 20.42 -17.47 1.81
C ARG A 82 19.91 -16.06 2.11
N PRO A 83 18.64 -15.90 2.48
CA PRO A 83 18.15 -14.61 3.00
C PRO A 83 19.00 -14.15 4.18
N LEU A 84 19.49 -12.92 4.12
CA LEU A 84 20.40 -12.33 5.10
C LEU A 84 19.70 -12.14 6.44
N GLN A 85 20.43 -12.41 7.52
CA GLN A 85 19.99 -12.20 8.89
C GLN A 85 20.74 -11.02 9.52
N PRO A 86 20.24 -10.43 10.61
CA PRO A 86 20.99 -9.47 11.39
C PRO A 86 22.42 -9.96 11.71
N LYS A 87 23.40 -9.07 11.59
CA LYS A 87 24.84 -9.32 11.79
C LYS A 87 25.55 -10.12 10.69
N ASP A 88 24.84 -10.64 9.69
CA ASP A 88 25.52 -11.31 8.56
C ASP A 88 26.45 -10.34 7.85
N ILE A 89 27.61 -10.84 7.44
CA ILE A 89 28.59 -10.13 6.62
C ILE A 89 28.59 -10.76 5.23
N ILE A 90 28.47 -9.93 4.21
CA ILE A 90 28.55 -10.35 2.81
C ILE A 90 29.44 -9.41 2.02
N SER A 91 29.99 -9.93 0.93
CA SER A 91 30.79 -9.16 -0.02
C SER A 91 30.11 -9.11 -1.39
N TYR A 92 30.23 -7.98 -2.03
CA TYR A 92 29.88 -7.78 -3.43
C TYR A 92 31.14 -7.66 -4.26
N THR A 93 31.17 -8.35 -5.39
CA THR A 93 32.21 -8.24 -6.41
C THR A 93 31.60 -7.62 -7.66
N LEU A 94 32.14 -6.49 -8.07
CA LEU A 94 31.77 -5.76 -9.26
C LEU A 94 32.82 -6.06 -10.32
N THR A 95 32.42 -6.57 -11.49
CA THR A 95 33.35 -6.90 -12.56
C THR A 95 32.96 -6.14 -13.84
N VAL A 96 33.96 -5.53 -14.48
CA VAL A 96 33.81 -4.91 -15.79
C VAL A 96 34.69 -5.64 -16.76
N THR A 97 34.14 -6.06 -17.88
CA THR A 97 34.84 -6.78 -18.99
C THR A 97 34.79 -5.93 -20.24
N ASN A 98 35.94 -5.73 -20.86
CA ASN A 98 36.06 -5.05 -22.15
C ASN A 98 35.88 -6.02 -23.33
N ASN A 99 34.71 -5.93 -23.98
CA ASN A 99 34.40 -6.75 -25.15
C ASN A 99 34.82 -6.11 -26.48
N SER A 100 35.41 -4.93 -26.43
CA SER A 100 35.86 -4.22 -27.63
C SER A 100 37.29 -4.65 -28.06
N LYS A 101 37.74 -4.18 -29.23
CA LYS A 101 39.09 -4.42 -29.73
C LYS A 101 40.09 -3.31 -29.35
N ILE A 102 39.62 -2.33 -28.54
CA ILE A 102 40.45 -1.19 -28.12
C ILE A 102 40.43 -1.07 -26.62
N VAL A 103 41.44 -0.45 -26.02
CA VAL A 103 41.49 -0.13 -24.62
C VAL A 103 40.32 0.76 -24.26
N GLN A 104 39.66 0.49 -23.15
CA GLN A 104 38.54 1.25 -22.64
C GLN A 104 38.81 1.70 -21.20
N ASP A 105 38.49 2.94 -20.90
CA ASP A 105 38.49 3.42 -19.52
C ASP A 105 37.17 3.10 -18.86
N SER A 106 37.23 2.59 -17.65
CA SER A 106 36.06 2.25 -16.87
C SER A 106 36.07 2.96 -15.51
N ASN A 107 34.95 3.58 -15.20
CA ASN A 107 34.66 4.10 -13.87
C ASN A 107 33.89 3.04 -13.10
N PHE A 108 34.47 2.59 -11.99
CA PHE A 108 33.74 1.78 -11.01
C PHE A 108 33.00 2.70 -10.07
N GLU A 109 31.70 2.83 -10.28
CA GLU A 109 30.81 3.67 -9.50
C GLU A 109 29.53 2.91 -9.20
N VAL A 110 29.10 2.86 -7.92
CA VAL A 110 27.89 2.16 -7.51
C VAL A 110 27.15 2.89 -6.42
N ASN A 111 25.84 3.06 -6.61
CA ASN A 111 24.97 3.63 -5.59
C ASN A 111 24.60 2.55 -4.56
N ILE A 112 24.88 2.82 -3.29
CA ILE A 112 24.64 1.94 -2.15
C ILE A 112 23.52 2.43 -1.23
N SER A 113 22.72 3.41 -1.63
CA SER A 113 21.65 3.97 -0.79
C SER A 113 20.69 2.88 -0.28
N ASP A 114 20.33 1.92 -1.12
CA ASP A 114 19.47 0.80 -0.77
C ASP A 114 20.15 -0.19 0.21
N ILE A 115 21.47 -0.33 0.10
CA ILE A 115 22.29 -1.10 1.06
C ILE A 115 22.26 -0.45 2.44
N LEU A 116 22.46 0.88 2.50
CA LEU A 116 22.52 1.62 3.76
C LEU A 116 21.21 1.62 4.54
N GLU A 117 20.11 1.27 3.93
CA GLU A 117 18.84 1.01 4.63
C GLU A 117 19.00 -0.14 5.63
N TYR A 118 19.65 -1.24 5.22
CA TYR A 118 19.70 -2.50 5.97
C TYR A 118 21.07 -2.85 6.53
N ALA A 119 22.13 -2.24 6.03
CA ALA A 119 23.51 -2.62 6.34
C ALA A 119 24.40 -1.40 6.53
N ASP A 120 25.51 -1.64 7.16
CA ASP A 120 26.63 -0.71 7.29
C ASP A 120 27.77 -1.19 6.40
N LEU A 121 28.47 -0.27 5.75
CA LEU A 121 29.63 -0.58 4.95
C LEU A 121 30.79 -0.92 5.89
N LEU A 122 31.51 -1.99 5.57
CA LEU A 122 32.73 -2.34 6.32
C LEU A 122 33.93 -1.61 5.74
N ASP A 123 34.73 -1.03 6.62
CA ASP A 123 36.01 -0.40 6.25
C ASP A 123 37.00 -1.45 5.70
N GLY A 124 37.93 -1.02 4.86
CA GLY A 124 39.01 -1.85 4.34
C GLY A 124 39.05 -2.00 2.83
N GLY A 125 38.23 -1.25 2.10
CA GLY A 125 38.24 -1.19 0.62
C GLY A 125 39.08 0.00 0.11
N ASP A 126 39.70 -0.18 -1.06
CA ASP A 126 40.39 0.90 -1.81
C ASP A 126 39.37 1.72 -2.61
N TYR A 127 38.47 2.40 -1.91
CA TYR A 127 37.40 3.19 -2.52
C TYR A 127 37.14 4.49 -1.72
N ASN A 128 36.50 5.44 -2.38
CA ASN A 128 35.97 6.65 -1.79
C ASN A 128 34.44 6.60 -1.74
N ILE A 129 33.83 7.35 -0.79
CA ILE A 129 32.37 7.42 -0.65
C ILE A 129 31.94 8.88 -0.68
N LYS A 130 30.94 9.18 -1.51
CA LYS A 130 30.28 10.48 -1.54
C LYS A 130 28.80 10.30 -1.90
N ASP A 131 27.92 10.92 -1.14
CA ASP A 131 26.46 10.92 -1.39
C ASP A 131 25.84 9.51 -1.60
N SER A 132 26.27 8.53 -0.78
CA SER A 132 25.89 7.12 -0.87
C SER A 132 26.33 6.43 -2.17
N ILE A 133 27.37 6.97 -2.81
CA ILE A 133 28.00 6.37 -3.98
C ILE A 133 29.42 5.94 -3.58
N ILE A 134 29.76 4.68 -3.85
CA ILE A 134 31.13 4.19 -3.79
C ILE A 134 31.74 4.39 -5.17
N TYR A 135 32.96 4.91 -5.21
CA TYR A 135 33.72 5.05 -6.42
C TYR A 135 35.19 4.68 -6.21
N TRP A 136 35.76 4.04 -7.20
CA TRP A 136 37.18 3.68 -7.28
C TRP A 136 37.88 4.54 -8.33
N ASN A 137 39.17 4.62 -8.24
CA ASN A 137 39.95 5.28 -9.29
C ASN A 137 39.72 4.62 -10.65
N ASN A 138 39.71 5.44 -11.70
CA ASN A 138 39.55 4.98 -13.07
C ASN A 138 40.58 3.91 -13.41
N SER A 139 40.15 2.91 -14.17
CA SER A 139 41.00 1.81 -14.60
C SER A 139 40.87 1.63 -16.11
N SER A 140 42.00 1.63 -16.83
CA SER A 140 42.06 1.21 -18.24
C SER A 140 41.97 -0.29 -18.32
N ILE A 141 41.13 -0.82 -19.21
CA ILE A 141 40.89 -2.25 -19.40
C ILE A 141 41.25 -2.61 -20.83
N GLU A 142 42.20 -3.50 -20.98
CA GLU A 142 42.66 -4.00 -22.27
C GLU A 142 41.55 -4.81 -22.98
N PRO A 143 41.63 -4.97 -24.33
CA PRO A 143 40.70 -5.81 -25.08
C PRO A 143 40.64 -7.25 -24.54
N GLY A 144 39.41 -7.71 -24.15
CA GLY A 144 39.18 -9.02 -23.56
C GLY A 144 39.54 -9.13 -22.06
N GLU A 145 40.13 -8.11 -21.46
CA GLU A 145 40.44 -8.08 -20.03
C GLU A 145 39.19 -7.85 -19.19
N SER A 146 39.22 -8.39 -17.95
CA SER A 146 38.23 -8.12 -16.91
C SER A 146 38.89 -7.57 -15.66
N LYS A 147 38.37 -6.49 -15.11
CA LYS A 147 38.79 -5.95 -13.80
C LYS A 147 37.67 -6.03 -12.80
N SER A 148 38.03 -6.34 -11.56
CA SER A 148 37.06 -6.49 -10.47
C SER A 148 37.41 -5.60 -9.30
N LYS A 149 36.38 -5.06 -8.67
CA LYS A 149 36.43 -4.33 -7.40
C LYS A 149 35.46 -5.01 -6.43
N PHE A 150 35.76 -4.88 -5.14
CA PHE A 150 34.91 -5.48 -4.12
C PHE A 150 34.69 -4.53 -2.95
N PHE A 151 33.60 -4.72 -2.25
CA PHE A 151 33.31 -4.12 -0.97
C PHE A 151 32.50 -5.08 -0.11
N ALA A 152 32.57 -4.92 1.20
CA ALA A 152 31.86 -5.75 2.16
C ALA A 152 30.87 -4.92 2.97
N ILE A 153 29.77 -5.53 3.35
CA ILE A 153 28.76 -4.92 4.21
C ILE A 153 28.42 -5.85 5.38
N LYS A 154 27.99 -5.25 6.49
CA LYS A 154 27.45 -5.95 7.65
C LYS A 154 26.00 -5.57 7.84
N ILE A 155 25.10 -6.54 7.88
CA ILE A 155 23.69 -6.30 8.16
C ILE A 155 23.54 -5.76 9.58
N LYS A 156 22.75 -4.68 9.73
CA LYS A 156 22.47 -4.04 11.01
C LYS A 156 21.96 -5.04 12.03
N ASP A 157 22.34 -4.85 13.28
CA ASP A 157 21.92 -5.71 14.40
C ASP A 157 20.40 -5.68 14.58
N ARG A 158 19.76 -4.56 14.23
CA ARG A 158 18.31 -4.38 14.21
C ARG A 158 17.88 -3.82 12.87
N ILE A 159 17.11 -4.62 12.13
CA ILE A 159 16.51 -4.16 10.89
C ILE A 159 15.38 -3.18 11.22
N PRO A 160 15.34 -1.99 10.59
CA PRO A 160 14.26 -1.03 10.81
C PRO A 160 12.87 -1.66 10.60
N THR A 161 11.91 -1.32 11.45
CA THR A 161 10.54 -1.85 11.39
C THR A 161 9.55 -0.88 10.72
N PHE A 162 9.97 0.35 10.45
CA PHE A 162 9.16 1.38 9.81
C PHE A 162 9.93 2.05 8.67
N LYS A 163 9.21 2.46 7.65
CA LYS A 163 9.76 3.15 6.48
C LYS A 163 10.16 4.57 6.82
N LYS A 164 11.37 4.96 6.43
CA LYS A 164 11.81 6.36 6.43
C LYS A 164 11.72 6.95 5.03
N GLN A 165 11.78 8.28 4.94
CA GLN A 165 11.79 8.95 3.65
C GLN A 165 13.02 8.52 2.84
N GLY A 166 12.80 8.09 1.58
CA GLY A 166 13.86 7.63 0.68
C GLY A 166 14.22 6.15 0.77
N GLU A 167 13.66 5.40 1.73
CA GLU A 167 13.89 3.96 1.85
C GLU A 167 12.94 3.16 0.93
N SER A 168 13.42 2.03 0.39
CA SER A 168 12.61 1.11 -0.43
C SER A 168 11.60 0.32 0.41
N PHE A 169 11.98 -0.06 1.63
CA PHE A 169 11.19 -0.81 2.60
C PHE A 169 10.67 -2.18 2.09
N ASP A 170 11.41 -2.82 1.18
CA ASP A 170 10.95 -4.02 0.47
C ASP A 170 11.64 -5.32 0.89
N CYS A 171 12.50 -5.28 1.92
CA CYS A 171 13.24 -6.44 2.44
C CYS A 171 14.20 -7.09 1.42
N PHE A 172 14.66 -6.31 0.47
CA PHE A 172 15.70 -6.68 -0.47
C PHE A 172 16.79 -5.61 -0.48
N ILE A 173 18.02 -6.02 -0.65
CA ILE A 173 19.10 -5.14 -1.06
C ILE A 173 19.18 -5.21 -2.58
N LYS A 174 18.98 -4.07 -3.24
CA LYS A 174 19.13 -3.93 -4.69
C LYS A 174 20.40 -3.17 -4.97
N LEU A 175 21.24 -3.77 -5.77
CA LEU A 175 22.48 -3.16 -6.24
C LEU A 175 22.46 -3.13 -7.77
N ASN A 176 22.58 -1.94 -8.33
CA ASN A 176 22.59 -1.74 -9.76
C ASN A 176 24.01 -1.42 -10.22
N PHE A 177 24.58 -2.35 -11.00
CA PHE A 177 25.88 -2.18 -11.66
C PHE A 177 25.80 -2.81 -13.06
N GLY A 178 25.10 -2.13 -13.99
CA GLY A 178 24.78 -2.70 -15.30
C GLY A 178 23.63 -3.69 -15.26
N GLU A 179 23.71 -4.67 -14.39
CA GLU A 179 22.62 -5.56 -14.01
C GLU A 179 22.14 -5.28 -12.57
N ILE A 180 20.90 -5.67 -12.26
CA ILE A 180 20.35 -5.50 -10.92
C ILE A 180 20.51 -6.80 -10.15
N SER A 181 21.36 -6.77 -9.12
CA SER A 181 21.46 -7.83 -8.11
C SER A 181 20.43 -7.58 -7.01
N LYS A 182 19.64 -8.60 -6.66
CA LYS A 182 18.67 -8.56 -5.57
C LYS A 182 19.04 -9.58 -4.50
N THR A 183 19.33 -9.14 -3.30
CA THR A 183 19.68 -9.99 -2.17
C THR A 183 18.59 -9.90 -1.12
N PRO A 184 17.86 -11.00 -0.82
CA PRO A 184 16.77 -10.97 0.15
C PRO A 184 17.29 -10.86 1.59
N ILE A 185 16.51 -10.16 2.44
CA ILE A 185 16.76 -9.98 3.87
C ILE A 185 15.62 -10.59 4.66
N LYS A 186 15.91 -11.26 5.76
CA LYS A 186 14.92 -11.74 6.71
C LYS A 186 14.41 -10.59 7.57
N CYS A 187 13.40 -9.90 7.11
CA CYS A 187 12.77 -8.80 7.84
C CYS A 187 11.91 -9.27 9.02
N PRO A 188 11.74 -8.43 10.06
CA PRO A 188 10.76 -8.63 11.11
C PRO A 188 9.34 -8.73 10.54
N PHE A 189 8.47 -9.48 11.23
CA PHE A 189 7.09 -9.72 10.78
C PHE A 189 6.29 -8.43 10.51
N ILE A 190 6.45 -7.41 11.36
CA ILE A 190 5.79 -6.11 11.20
C ILE A 190 6.18 -5.45 9.87
N LYS A 191 7.49 -5.42 9.55
CA LYS A 191 7.98 -4.86 8.28
C LYS A 191 7.45 -5.62 7.07
N ASN A 192 7.36 -6.95 7.15
CA ASN A 192 6.78 -7.78 6.08
C ASN A 192 5.30 -7.48 5.85
N ILE A 193 4.52 -7.23 6.92
CA ILE A 193 3.12 -6.84 6.78
C ILE A 193 3.00 -5.48 6.09
N ASP A 194 3.77 -4.48 6.53
CA ASP A 194 3.75 -3.15 5.92
C ASP A 194 4.15 -3.20 4.44
N TYR A 195 5.14 -4.01 4.10
CA TYR A 195 5.51 -4.24 2.70
C TYR A 195 4.37 -4.88 1.91
N LEU A 196 3.74 -5.94 2.44
CA LEU A 196 2.59 -6.60 1.79
C LEU A 196 1.41 -5.64 1.60
N LEU A 197 1.09 -4.83 2.60
CA LEU A 197 0.02 -3.83 2.51
C LEU A 197 0.33 -2.74 1.47
N ASN A 198 1.58 -2.28 1.41
CA ASN A 198 1.99 -1.22 0.47
C ASN A 198 2.30 -1.74 -0.95
N SER A 199 2.63 -3.03 -1.10
CA SER A 199 2.89 -3.64 -2.42
C SER A 199 1.64 -4.03 -3.18
N VAL A 200 0.46 -3.90 -2.54
CA VAL A 200 -0.83 -4.19 -3.19
C VAL A 200 -1.57 -2.87 -3.46
N PRO A 201 -1.22 -2.13 -4.51
CA PRO A 201 -1.91 -0.89 -4.88
C PRO A 201 -3.40 -1.11 -5.20
N VAL A 202 -3.77 -2.35 -5.44
CA VAL A 202 -5.12 -2.77 -5.80
C VAL A 202 -6.01 -2.95 -4.57
N LEU A 203 -5.45 -3.22 -3.39
CA LEU A 203 -6.23 -3.53 -2.18
C LEU A 203 -6.99 -2.30 -1.66
N GLU A 204 -6.42 -1.12 -1.80
CA GLU A 204 -7.04 0.13 -1.33
C GLU A 204 -8.34 0.42 -2.10
N GLN A 205 -8.34 0.23 -3.42
CA GLN A 205 -9.53 0.39 -4.24
C GLN A 205 -10.59 -0.68 -3.96
N TYR A 206 -10.19 -1.93 -3.73
CA TYR A 206 -11.13 -3.01 -3.39
C TYR A 206 -11.70 -2.89 -1.98
N ILE A 207 -10.94 -2.42 -1.00
CA ILE A 207 -11.44 -2.16 0.36
C ILE A 207 -12.50 -1.06 0.32
N ILE A 208 -12.27 0.02 -0.41
CA ILE A 208 -13.23 1.10 -0.59
C ILE A 208 -14.49 0.57 -1.30
N LEU A 209 -14.33 -0.20 -2.37
CA LEU A 209 -15.45 -0.81 -3.09
C LEU A 209 -16.24 -1.77 -2.21
N LEU A 210 -15.58 -2.62 -1.44
CA LEU A 210 -16.21 -3.54 -0.50
C LEU A 210 -16.96 -2.78 0.60
N PHE A 211 -16.38 -1.72 1.14
CA PHE A 211 -17.03 -0.87 2.13
C PHE A 211 -18.28 -0.18 1.56
N LEU A 212 -18.19 0.36 0.34
CA LEU A 212 -19.32 0.96 -0.36
C LEU A 212 -20.43 -0.06 -0.65
N THR A 213 -20.09 -1.28 -1.05
CA THR A 213 -21.08 -2.33 -1.28
C THR A 213 -21.80 -2.73 0.00
N VAL A 214 -21.09 -2.87 1.13
CA VAL A 214 -21.69 -3.14 2.43
C VAL A 214 -22.62 -2.01 2.86
N LEU A 215 -22.20 -0.75 2.72
CA LEU A 215 -23.06 0.41 3.01
C LEU A 215 -24.30 0.45 2.13
N PHE A 216 -24.18 0.10 0.85
CA PHE A 216 -25.31 0.01 -0.07
C PHE A 216 -26.33 -1.04 0.37
N PHE A 217 -25.86 -2.24 0.75
CA PHE A 217 -26.76 -3.30 1.25
C PHE A 217 -27.45 -2.89 2.56
N ILE A 218 -26.73 -2.27 3.50
CA ILE A 218 -27.34 -1.75 4.74
C ILE A 218 -28.39 -0.71 4.41
N SER A 219 -28.13 0.23 3.51
CA SER A 219 -29.08 1.24 3.07
C SER A 219 -30.32 0.63 2.41
N MET A 220 -30.15 -0.40 1.57
CA MET A 220 -31.25 -1.12 0.94
C MET A 220 -32.13 -1.83 1.97
N ILE A 221 -31.54 -2.53 2.95
CA ILE A 221 -32.29 -3.21 4.02
C ILE A 221 -33.10 -2.18 4.84
N MET A 222 -32.47 -1.05 5.19
CA MET A 222 -33.15 0.03 5.91
C MET A 222 -34.30 0.63 5.11
N ALA A 223 -34.13 0.84 3.81
CA ALA A 223 -35.18 1.33 2.93
C ALA A 223 -36.38 0.37 2.85
N LEU A 224 -36.11 -0.94 2.72
CA LEU A 224 -37.14 -1.98 2.74
C LEU A 224 -37.90 -2.00 4.06
N ARG A 225 -37.18 -1.94 5.19
CA ARG A 225 -37.80 -1.88 6.53
C ARG A 225 -38.66 -0.65 6.69
N THR A 226 -38.18 0.52 6.28
CA THR A 226 -38.93 1.77 6.35
C THR A 226 -40.22 1.71 5.53
N ASN A 227 -40.14 1.12 4.33
CA ASN A 227 -41.29 0.94 3.45
C ASN A 227 -42.33 -0.01 4.05
N LEU A 228 -41.88 -1.11 4.68
CA LEU A 228 -42.79 -2.04 5.38
C LEU A 228 -43.48 -1.35 6.55
N LEU A 229 -42.72 -0.62 7.41
CA LEU A 229 -43.30 0.14 8.54
C LEU A 229 -44.31 1.20 8.04
N TYR A 230 -44.02 1.87 6.92
CA TYR A 230 -44.96 2.83 6.34
C TYR A 230 -46.27 2.16 5.86
N LYS A 231 -46.17 1.00 5.21
CA LYS A 231 -47.34 0.22 4.82
C LYS A 231 -48.19 -0.24 6.01
N GLU A 232 -47.50 -0.71 7.08
CA GLU A 232 -48.21 -1.11 8.33
C GLU A 232 -48.90 0.08 8.98
N ILE A 233 -48.24 1.24 9.11
CA ILE A 233 -48.88 2.45 9.64
C ILE A 233 -50.09 2.85 8.81
N ARG A 234 -49.96 2.83 7.48
CA ARG A 234 -51.06 3.18 6.57
C ARG A 234 -52.24 2.20 6.73
N TYR A 235 -51.94 0.91 6.82
CA TYR A 235 -52.94 -0.13 7.02
C TYR A 235 -53.70 0.09 8.34
N PHE A 236 -52.99 0.26 9.45
CA PHE A 236 -53.62 0.48 10.76
C PHE A 236 -54.35 1.80 10.82
N SER A 237 -53.84 2.88 10.23
CA SER A 237 -54.51 4.18 10.21
C SER A 237 -55.86 4.12 9.43
N GLN A 238 -55.89 3.37 8.35
CA GLN A 238 -57.11 3.19 7.53
C GLN A 238 -58.21 2.46 8.28
N TYR A 239 -57.84 1.49 9.12
CA TYR A 239 -58.77 0.77 9.96
C TYR A 239 -59.15 1.50 11.29
N SER A 240 -58.32 2.38 11.78
CA SER A 240 -58.59 3.19 12.99
C SER A 240 -59.47 4.40 12.72
N GLY A 241 -59.79 4.71 11.47
CA GLY A 241 -60.61 5.86 11.12
C GLY A 241 -59.91 7.22 11.31
N GLU A 242 -58.58 7.24 11.50
CA GLU A 242 -57.78 8.46 11.63
C GLU A 242 -57.38 9.12 10.30
N ILE A 243 -57.77 8.50 9.19
CA ILE A 243 -57.55 9.14 7.88
C ILE A 243 -58.81 9.92 7.51
N LYS A 244 -58.77 11.23 7.76
CA LYS A 244 -59.58 12.22 7.04
C LYS A 244 -58.83 12.71 5.85
#